data_cefa1487388a9fcd0f1dd48093c77381
#
_entry.id   cefa1487388a9fcd0f1dd48093c77381
#
_cell.length_a   1.000
_cell.length_b   1.000
_cell.length_c   1.000
_cell.angle_alpha   90.00
_cell.angle_beta   90.00
_cell.angle_gamma   90.00
#
_symmetry.space_group_name_H-M   'P 1'
#
loop_
_entity.id
_entity.type
_entity.pdbx_description
1 polymer ?
#
loop_
_entity_poly.entity_id
_entity_poly.type
_entity_poly.pdbx_seq_one_letter_code
_entity_poly.pdbx_strand_id
1 'polypeptide(L)'
;MRKAAPLPAFILAIVLIAAGGALAGPGGAGAQTRVWSAPWSDGEIADLGDALSEAWTHGLDPDDYADPRALAAMAHGRERDQAARAAWFDYAEDLAFGRVDPRALDPDWTTPVRVQDLMAWYARARDGMGIFESLEALSPQHPDYQALRAALIALSAAPDSPGPIGPGAALGPGDQGPRVDAVRARLHQLGLLADPGRQGAVFDAALESALVRFQARRNLTADGRVGSTTIAELNAGADQRAGQLRANLERWRWLPADLGPRHIRVNIADYRLEAWADGRVERVHQTQIGKTYASTPVFSEAMSIVEIHPWWYTPTSLGQRWVRTFRSNPAYAYSQGYHLVDLDTGGQVSAYTADWAGGRFRVIQEPGPGNAMGEVKFLFPNRHNVYIHDTPHRDGFALSRRDDSSGCVRVEDPHDLAIWVLQAEGWSPAEVRAAFAAGNTRRVRLQNLIPVHILYFTAVTDRLGAVRFIFDVYERDSRLIDALDAIPLPANAARDAQGAGAL
;
A
#
# COMPACT_ATOMS: atom_id res chain seq x y z
N MET A 1 -5.08 29.74 29.08
CA MET A 1 -6.37 29.82 28.37
C MET A 1 -6.12 30.44 26.99
N ARG A 2 -5.90 29.64 25.99
CA ARG A 2 -5.88 30.04 24.57
C ARG A 2 -7.02 29.31 23.87
N LYS A 3 -7.96 30.07 23.34
CA LYS A 3 -9.15 29.60 22.65
C LYS A 3 -8.71 28.91 21.35
N ALA A 4 -9.14 27.66 21.13
CA ALA A 4 -9.05 26.98 19.88
C ALA A 4 -9.99 27.62 18.85
N ALA A 5 -9.50 27.90 17.65
CA ALA A 5 -10.29 28.38 16.53
C ALA A 5 -11.02 27.18 15.87
N PRO A 6 -12.22 27.35 15.35
CA PRO A 6 -12.95 26.29 14.68
C PRO A 6 -12.34 26.00 13.29
N LEU A 7 -12.20 24.72 12.96
CA LEU A 7 -11.86 24.21 11.63
C LEU A 7 -12.96 24.58 10.63
N PRO A 8 -12.62 24.97 9.40
CA PRO A 8 -13.62 25.23 8.37
C PRO A 8 -14.24 23.93 7.88
N ALA A 9 -15.57 23.89 7.84
CA ALA A 9 -16.32 22.86 7.15
C ALA A 9 -15.98 22.91 5.64
N PHE A 10 -15.37 21.88 5.12
CA PHE A 10 -15.22 21.70 3.68
C PHE A 10 -16.57 21.32 3.09
N ILE A 11 -17.23 22.30 2.49
CA ILE A 11 -18.34 22.07 1.57
C ILE A 11 -17.74 21.35 0.35
N LEU A 12 -18.11 20.08 0.17
CA LEU A 12 -17.79 19.32 -1.03
C LEU A 12 -18.57 19.96 -2.19
N ALA A 13 -17.88 20.81 -2.96
CA ALA A 13 -18.42 21.37 -4.20
C ALA A 13 -18.50 20.24 -5.22
N ILE A 14 -19.72 19.79 -5.50
CA ILE A 14 -20.03 18.95 -6.66
C ILE A 14 -19.70 19.80 -7.90
N VAL A 15 -18.53 19.55 -8.50
CA VAL A 15 -18.18 20.10 -9.80
C VAL A 15 -18.98 19.35 -10.86
N LEU A 16 -20.09 19.90 -11.26
CA LEU A 16 -20.79 19.55 -12.50
C LEU A 16 -19.89 19.96 -13.68
N ILE A 17 -19.04 19.04 -14.15
CA ILE A 17 -18.43 19.19 -15.47
C ILE A 17 -19.47 18.81 -16.50
N ALA A 18 -20.15 19.81 -17.05
CA ALA A 18 -20.94 19.67 -18.26
C ALA A 18 -19.98 19.46 -19.45
N ALA A 19 -19.60 18.20 -19.75
CA ALA A 19 -19.04 17.85 -21.04
C ALA A 19 -20.20 17.66 -22.01
N GLY A 20 -20.49 18.68 -22.79
CA GLY A 20 -21.44 18.61 -23.87
C GLY A 20 -20.92 17.71 -25.00
N GLY A 21 -21.76 16.79 -25.45
CA GLY A 21 -21.51 15.97 -26.64
C GLY A 21 -22.57 14.88 -26.82
N ALA A 22 -23.75 15.30 -27.26
CA ALA A 22 -24.76 14.62 -28.11
C ALA A 22 -24.72 13.09 -28.23
N LEU A 23 -25.77 12.48 -27.74
CA LEU A 23 -26.75 11.60 -28.42
C LEU A 23 -27.67 10.97 -27.36
N ALA A 24 -28.51 11.78 -26.73
CA ALA A 24 -29.62 11.27 -25.95
C ALA A 24 -30.86 11.32 -26.86
N GLY A 25 -31.29 10.16 -27.32
CA GLY A 25 -32.64 10.01 -27.88
C GLY A 25 -33.71 10.34 -26.81
N PRO A 26 -34.96 10.65 -27.19
CA PRO A 26 -35.99 11.20 -26.28
C PRO A 26 -36.48 10.24 -25.17
N GLY A 27 -35.79 9.15 -24.89
CA GLY A 27 -36.12 8.20 -23.81
C GLY A 27 -35.31 8.34 -22.50
N GLY A 28 -34.17 9.05 -22.49
CA GLY A 28 -33.24 8.99 -21.37
C GLY A 28 -33.64 9.76 -20.10
N ALA A 29 -34.23 10.95 -20.25
CA ALA A 29 -34.58 11.78 -19.09
C ALA A 29 -35.79 11.24 -18.32
N GLY A 30 -36.74 10.65 -19.03
CA GLY A 30 -37.95 10.07 -18.41
C GLY A 30 -37.68 8.76 -17.65
N ALA A 31 -36.68 7.97 -18.06
CA ALA A 31 -36.28 6.75 -17.39
C ALA A 31 -35.53 7.06 -16.10
N GLN A 32 -34.58 7.99 -16.13
CA GLN A 32 -33.84 8.42 -14.93
C GLN A 32 -34.80 8.98 -13.87
N THR A 33 -35.74 9.84 -14.24
CA THR A 33 -36.70 10.41 -13.27
C THR A 33 -37.58 9.32 -12.63
N ARG A 34 -37.92 8.25 -13.35
CA ARG A 34 -38.72 7.12 -12.80
C ARG A 34 -37.94 6.32 -11.77
N VAL A 35 -36.67 6.04 -11.99
CA VAL A 35 -35.81 5.28 -11.07
C VAL A 35 -35.66 6.00 -9.73
N TRP A 36 -35.55 7.34 -9.76
CA TRP A 36 -35.38 8.16 -8.55
C TRP A 36 -36.68 8.29 -7.73
N SER A 37 -37.84 8.20 -8.34
CA SER A 37 -39.12 8.39 -7.67
C SER A 37 -39.89 7.08 -7.42
N ALA A 38 -39.39 5.94 -7.92
CA ALA A 38 -40.02 4.66 -7.68
C ALA A 38 -39.95 4.27 -6.20
N PRO A 39 -41.04 3.86 -5.56
CA PRO A 39 -41.02 3.34 -4.19
C PRO A 39 -40.10 2.12 -4.07
N TRP A 40 -39.51 1.95 -2.90
CA TRP A 40 -38.76 0.74 -2.59
C TRP A 40 -39.71 -0.40 -2.26
N SER A 41 -39.56 -1.54 -2.92
CA SER A 41 -40.30 -2.78 -2.61
C SER A 41 -39.72 -3.43 -1.33
N ASP A 42 -40.47 -4.32 -0.70
CA ASP A 42 -40.00 -5.07 0.45
C ASP A 42 -38.83 -5.98 0.08
N GLY A 43 -38.79 -6.51 -1.14
CA GLY A 43 -37.64 -7.28 -1.64
C GLY A 43 -36.38 -6.46 -1.70
N GLU A 44 -36.42 -5.25 -2.24
CA GLU A 44 -35.23 -4.35 -2.30
C GLU A 44 -34.78 -3.89 -0.92
N ILE A 45 -35.71 -3.71 0.04
CA ILE A 45 -35.37 -3.41 1.43
C ILE A 45 -34.69 -4.62 2.07
N ALA A 46 -35.16 -5.84 1.80
CA ALA A 46 -34.51 -7.07 2.30
C ALA A 46 -33.10 -7.22 1.71
N ASP A 47 -32.95 -7.06 0.38
CA ASP A 47 -31.64 -7.14 -0.30
C ASP A 47 -30.67 -6.10 0.26
N LEU A 48 -31.14 -4.87 0.54
CA LEU A 48 -30.31 -3.83 1.18
C LEU A 48 -29.93 -4.25 2.60
N GLY A 49 -30.88 -4.80 3.38
CA GLY A 49 -30.65 -5.28 4.73
C GLY A 49 -29.62 -6.40 4.77
N ASP A 50 -29.66 -7.33 3.82
CA ASP A 50 -28.68 -8.40 3.69
C ASP A 50 -27.29 -7.83 3.38
N ALA A 51 -27.19 -6.89 2.42
CA ALA A 51 -25.94 -6.25 2.06
C ALA A 51 -25.31 -5.49 3.25
N LEU A 52 -26.10 -4.71 4.01
CA LEU A 52 -25.63 -3.99 5.19
C LEU A 52 -25.19 -4.95 6.29
N SER A 53 -25.91 -6.06 6.49
CA SER A 53 -25.55 -7.09 7.48
C SER A 53 -24.24 -7.80 7.14
N GLU A 54 -23.88 -7.87 5.85
CA GLU A 54 -22.61 -8.47 5.37
C GLU A 54 -21.45 -7.49 5.26
N ALA A 55 -21.63 -6.22 5.64
CA ALA A 55 -20.57 -5.18 5.57
C ALA A 55 -19.27 -5.62 6.26
N TRP A 56 -19.38 -6.41 7.35
CA TRP A 56 -18.23 -6.95 8.06
C TRP A 56 -17.32 -7.80 7.16
N THR A 57 -17.86 -8.45 6.13
CA THR A 57 -17.06 -9.26 5.18
C THR A 57 -16.12 -8.39 4.34
N HIS A 58 -16.47 -7.13 4.17
CA HIS A 58 -15.63 -6.09 3.54
C HIS A 58 -14.72 -5.37 4.56
N GLY A 59 -14.74 -5.78 5.84
CA GLY A 59 -13.97 -5.14 6.90
C GLY A 59 -14.57 -3.84 7.42
N LEU A 60 -15.84 -3.59 7.12
CA LEU A 60 -16.64 -2.46 7.59
C LEU A 60 -17.54 -2.92 8.76
N ASP A 61 -17.86 -2.02 9.69
CA ASP A 61 -18.73 -2.37 10.80
C ASP A 61 -20.21 -2.21 10.37
N PRO A 62 -21.04 -3.29 10.42
CA PRO A 62 -22.46 -3.18 10.11
C PRO A 62 -23.22 -2.17 10.98
N ASP A 63 -22.79 -1.94 12.24
CA ASP A 63 -23.40 -1.00 13.15
C ASP A 63 -23.18 0.48 12.74
N ASP A 64 -22.29 0.71 11.78
CA ASP A 64 -22.05 2.04 11.19
C ASP A 64 -23.09 2.43 10.13
N TYR A 65 -24.00 1.53 9.78
CA TYR A 65 -25.03 1.73 8.77
C TYR A 65 -26.45 1.65 9.35
N ALA A 66 -27.45 1.90 8.49
CA ALA A 66 -28.83 1.81 8.93
C ALA A 66 -29.17 0.38 9.42
N ASP A 67 -29.83 0.30 10.58
CA ASP A 67 -30.31 -1.00 11.11
C ASP A 67 -31.31 -1.64 10.12
N PRO A 68 -30.99 -2.81 9.52
CA PRO A 68 -31.86 -3.48 8.57
C PRO A 68 -33.26 -3.79 9.11
N ARG A 69 -33.36 -4.11 10.40
CA ARG A 69 -34.65 -4.42 11.06
C ARG A 69 -35.50 -3.18 11.23
N ALA A 70 -34.89 -2.07 11.63
CA ALA A 70 -35.57 -0.79 11.75
C ALA A 70 -36.08 -0.31 10.38
N LEU A 71 -35.26 -0.42 9.34
CA LEU A 71 -35.61 -0.06 7.97
C LEU A 71 -36.76 -0.91 7.44
N ALA A 72 -36.74 -2.24 7.66
CA ALA A 72 -37.81 -3.15 7.25
C ALA A 72 -39.12 -2.92 8.02
N ALA A 73 -39.07 -2.44 9.26
CA ALA A 73 -40.23 -2.13 10.07
C ALA A 73 -40.92 -0.80 9.73
N MET A 74 -40.28 0.06 8.95
CA MET A 74 -40.86 1.35 8.54
C MET A 74 -42.09 1.15 7.65
N ALA A 75 -43.11 1.99 7.86
CA ALA A 75 -44.26 2.00 6.98
C ALA A 75 -43.89 2.37 5.54
N HIS A 76 -44.56 1.75 4.58
CA HIS A 76 -44.41 2.12 3.17
C HIS A 76 -44.68 3.61 2.97
N GLY A 77 -43.80 4.29 2.24
CA GLY A 77 -43.93 5.70 1.95
C GLY A 77 -42.62 6.41 1.78
N ARG A 78 -42.73 7.71 1.62
CA ARG A 78 -41.57 8.58 1.29
C ARG A 78 -40.43 8.51 2.30
N GLU A 79 -40.77 8.39 3.57
CA GLU A 79 -39.72 8.34 4.64
C GLU A 79 -38.88 7.08 4.54
N ARG A 80 -39.53 5.89 4.34
CA ARG A 80 -38.81 4.62 4.12
C ARG A 80 -37.95 4.67 2.87
N ASP A 81 -38.52 5.20 1.76
CA ASP A 81 -37.77 5.30 0.52
C ASP A 81 -36.55 6.23 0.61
N GLN A 82 -36.65 7.29 1.39
CA GLN A 82 -35.52 8.20 1.64
C GLN A 82 -34.47 7.54 2.52
N ALA A 83 -34.88 6.84 3.57
CA ALA A 83 -33.98 6.12 4.47
C ALA A 83 -33.23 5.01 3.74
N ALA A 84 -33.92 4.19 2.94
CA ALA A 84 -33.31 3.14 2.13
C ALA A 84 -32.31 3.70 1.11
N ARG A 85 -32.66 4.79 0.45
CA ARG A 85 -31.76 5.47 -0.48
C ARG A 85 -30.52 5.98 0.22
N ALA A 86 -30.67 6.65 1.36
CA ALA A 86 -29.54 7.16 2.15
C ALA A 86 -28.62 6.00 2.55
N ALA A 87 -29.18 4.93 3.12
CA ALA A 87 -28.43 3.75 3.51
C ALA A 87 -27.66 3.09 2.35
N TRP A 88 -28.27 3.03 1.15
CA TRP A 88 -27.59 2.53 -0.05
C TRP A 88 -26.37 3.40 -0.40
N PHE A 89 -26.54 4.75 -0.41
CA PHE A 89 -25.45 5.65 -0.77
C PHE A 89 -24.33 5.67 0.27
N ASP A 90 -24.66 5.66 1.57
CA ASP A 90 -23.69 5.65 2.64
C ASP A 90 -22.78 4.41 2.53
N TYR A 91 -23.37 3.24 2.34
CA TYR A 91 -22.59 2.00 2.17
C TYR A 91 -21.87 1.92 0.81
N ALA A 92 -22.51 2.38 -0.27
CA ALA A 92 -21.93 2.42 -1.60
C ALA A 92 -20.69 3.32 -1.66
N GLU A 93 -20.68 4.45 -0.93
CA GLU A 93 -19.54 5.37 -0.84
C GLU A 93 -18.34 4.67 -0.20
N ASP A 94 -18.56 4.00 0.94
CA ASP A 94 -17.51 3.28 1.66
C ASP A 94 -16.96 2.10 0.85
N LEU A 95 -17.80 1.35 0.13
CA LEU A 95 -17.36 0.26 -0.75
C LEU A 95 -16.57 0.76 -1.97
N ALA A 96 -16.97 1.89 -2.53
CA ALA A 96 -16.38 2.43 -3.74
C ALA A 96 -15.06 3.16 -3.50
N PHE A 97 -14.95 3.92 -2.41
CA PHE A 97 -13.87 4.89 -2.21
C PHE A 97 -13.07 4.64 -0.93
N GLY A 98 -13.59 3.81 -0.03
CA GLY A 98 -13.08 3.63 1.33
C GLY A 98 -13.68 4.64 2.30
N ARG A 99 -13.68 4.24 3.56
CA ARG A 99 -14.26 4.98 4.67
C ARG A 99 -13.34 6.09 5.22
N VAL A 100 -12.03 5.89 5.06
CA VAL A 100 -10.99 6.79 5.57
C VAL A 100 -10.31 7.52 4.41
N ASP A 101 -10.17 8.84 4.49
CA ASP A 101 -9.31 9.57 3.54
C ASP A 101 -7.84 9.21 3.81
N PRO A 102 -7.14 8.55 2.89
CA PRO A 102 -5.73 8.18 3.07
C PRO A 102 -4.82 9.37 3.33
N ARG A 103 -5.16 10.56 2.82
CA ARG A 103 -4.37 11.79 3.00
C ARG A 103 -4.46 12.36 4.41
N ALA A 104 -5.54 12.03 5.15
CA ALA A 104 -5.67 12.40 6.55
C ALA A 104 -4.69 11.62 7.44
N LEU A 105 -4.34 10.39 7.04
CA LEU A 105 -3.39 9.52 7.76
C LEU A 105 -1.95 9.71 7.29
N ASP A 106 -1.76 9.88 5.99
CA ASP A 106 -0.46 10.04 5.35
C ASP A 106 -0.54 11.17 4.32
N PRO A 107 -0.11 12.40 4.67
CA PRO A 107 -0.13 13.55 3.75
C PRO A 107 0.70 13.33 2.47
N ASP A 108 1.61 12.36 2.48
CA ASP A 108 2.40 11.98 1.33
C ASP A 108 1.70 11.01 0.38
N TRP A 109 0.51 10.54 0.75
CA TRP A 109 -0.31 9.71 -0.12
C TRP A 109 -0.77 10.49 -1.37
N THR A 110 -0.27 10.12 -2.54
CA THR A 110 -0.61 10.77 -3.82
C THR A 110 -1.01 9.78 -4.91
N THR A 111 -1.38 8.54 -4.54
CA THR A 111 -2.01 7.62 -5.48
C THR A 111 -3.34 8.21 -5.96
N PRO A 112 -3.63 8.19 -7.28
CA PRO A 112 -4.94 8.58 -7.79
C PRO A 112 -6.05 7.80 -7.09
N VAL A 113 -7.12 8.48 -6.71
CA VAL A 113 -8.27 7.83 -6.08
C VAL A 113 -9.13 7.14 -7.13
N ARG A 114 -9.85 6.12 -6.69
CA ARG A 114 -10.85 5.45 -7.50
C ARG A 114 -11.96 6.43 -7.90
N VAL A 115 -12.45 6.32 -9.11
CA VAL A 115 -13.55 7.14 -9.63
C VAL A 115 -14.72 6.24 -9.98
N GLN A 116 -15.89 6.50 -9.39
CA GLN A 116 -17.14 5.77 -9.61
C GLN A 116 -18.31 6.76 -9.67
N ASP A 117 -19.23 6.54 -10.60
CA ASP A 117 -20.48 7.29 -10.66
C ASP A 117 -21.57 6.54 -9.86
N LEU A 118 -21.68 6.85 -8.57
CA LEU A 118 -22.67 6.22 -7.67
C LEU A 118 -24.10 6.45 -8.13
N MET A 119 -24.38 7.58 -8.80
CA MET A 119 -25.72 7.85 -9.34
C MET A 119 -26.06 6.87 -10.47
N ALA A 120 -25.12 6.59 -11.36
CA ALA A 120 -25.29 5.60 -12.42
C ALA A 120 -25.40 4.17 -11.85
N TRP A 121 -24.66 3.85 -10.78
CA TRP A 121 -24.77 2.56 -10.10
C TRP A 121 -26.12 2.38 -9.41
N TYR A 122 -26.60 3.39 -8.68
CA TYR A 122 -27.95 3.38 -8.09
C TYR A 122 -29.03 3.20 -9.15
N ALA A 123 -28.92 3.91 -10.28
CA ALA A 123 -29.87 3.75 -11.37
C ALA A 123 -29.91 2.31 -11.90
N ARG A 124 -28.74 1.66 -12.09
CA ARG A 124 -28.67 0.24 -12.51
C ARG A 124 -29.23 -0.71 -11.45
N ALA A 125 -28.93 -0.46 -10.17
CA ALA A 125 -29.47 -1.24 -9.07
C ALA A 125 -31.00 -1.30 -9.12
N ARG A 126 -31.64 -0.14 -9.36
CA ARG A 126 -33.09 0.03 -9.41
C ARG A 126 -33.70 -0.39 -10.75
N ASP A 127 -32.89 -0.53 -11.80
CA ASP A 127 -33.34 -0.93 -13.18
C ASP A 127 -32.99 -2.41 -13.45
N GLY A 128 -33.06 -3.28 -12.44
CA GLY A 128 -33.01 -4.73 -12.58
C GLY A 128 -31.65 -5.39 -12.35
N MET A 129 -30.58 -4.65 -12.01
CA MET A 129 -29.33 -5.27 -11.58
C MET A 129 -29.47 -5.96 -10.22
N GLY A 130 -30.30 -5.39 -9.32
CA GLY A 130 -30.44 -5.80 -7.95
C GLY A 130 -29.65 -4.89 -6.98
N ILE A 131 -30.23 -4.72 -5.79
CA ILE A 131 -29.63 -3.85 -4.75
C ILE A 131 -28.34 -4.46 -4.21
N PHE A 132 -28.39 -5.74 -3.81
CA PHE A 132 -27.24 -6.46 -3.29
C PHE A 132 -26.10 -6.55 -4.31
N GLU A 133 -26.41 -6.99 -5.53
CA GLU A 133 -25.42 -7.16 -6.60
C GLU A 133 -24.75 -5.84 -7.00
N SER A 134 -25.48 -4.74 -6.93
CA SER A 134 -24.93 -3.40 -7.26
C SER A 134 -23.90 -2.96 -6.22
N LEU A 135 -24.15 -3.21 -4.94
CA LEU A 135 -23.23 -2.90 -3.84
C LEU A 135 -22.00 -3.80 -3.89
N GLU A 136 -22.18 -5.11 -4.11
CA GLU A 136 -21.06 -6.04 -4.30
C GLU A 136 -20.14 -5.63 -5.47
N ALA A 137 -20.72 -5.23 -6.60
CA ALA A 137 -19.97 -4.81 -7.78
C ALA A 137 -19.23 -3.48 -7.60
N LEU A 138 -19.62 -2.64 -6.64
CA LEU A 138 -18.91 -1.42 -6.26
C LEU A 138 -17.62 -1.71 -5.52
N SER A 139 -17.51 -2.82 -4.80
CA SER A 139 -16.27 -3.20 -4.12
C SER A 139 -15.12 -3.42 -5.12
N PRO A 140 -13.86 -3.39 -4.69
CA PRO A 140 -12.74 -3.74 -5.57
C PRO A 140 -12.85 -5.17 -6.07
N GLN A 141 -12.84 -5.35 -7.41
CA GLN A 141 -12.96 -6.67 -8.05
C GLN A 141 -11.60 -7.35 -8.26
N HIS A 142 -10.51 -6.78 -7.74
CA HIS A 142 -9.17 -7.36 -7.84
C HIS A 142 -9.11 -8.69 -7.07
N PRO A 143 -8.47 -9.75 -7.62
CA PRO A 143 -8.38 -11.05 -6.96
C PRO A 143 -7.79 -11.00 -5.54
N ASP A 144 -6.81 -10.13 -5.30
CA ASP A 144 -6.22 -9.95 -3.98
C ASP A 144 -7.25 -9.43 -2.95
N TYR A 145 -8.11 -8.47 -3.34
CA TYR A 145 -9.17 -7.99 -2.45
C TYR A 145 -10.14 -9.11 -2.08
N GLN A 146 -10.57 -9.89 -3.07
CA GLN A 146 -11.49 -11.00 -2.85
C GLN A 146 -10.85 -12.10 -1.96
N ALA A 147 -9.57 -12.36 -2.12
CA ALA A 147 -8.84 -13.30 -1.27
C ALA A 147 -8.71 -12.79 0.17
N LEU A 148 -8.44 -11.49 0.38
CA LEU A 148 -8.41 -10.88 1.72
C LEU A 148 -9.79 -10.94 2.39
N ARG A 149 -10.87 -10.66 1.64
CA ARG A 149 -12.25 -10.79 2.10
C ARG A 149 -12.56 -12.23 2.53
N ALA A 150 -12.25 -13.21 1.69
CA ALA A 150 -12.43 -14.62 2.01
C ALA A 150 -11.63 -15.04 3.26
N ALA A 151 -10.42 -14.52 3.43
CA ALA A 151 -9.62 -14.78 4.62
C ALA A 151 -10.23 -14.15 5.88
N LEU A 152 -10.84 -12.97 5.80
CA LEU A 152 -11.54 -12.33 6.91
C LEU A 152 -12.75 -13.18 7.33
N ILE A 153 -13.55 -13.67 6.37
CA ILE A 153 -14.66 -14.58 6.61
C ILE A 153 -14.18 -15.88 7.26
N ALA A 154 -13.11 -16.49 6.75
CA ALA A 154 -12.58 -17.72 7.31
C ALA A 154 -12.04 -17.52 8.75
N LEU A 155 -11.45 -16.35 9.01
CA LEU A 155 -10.91 -16.01 10.32
C LEU A 155 -11.98 -15.83 11.38
N SER A 156 -13.17 -15.31 11.04
CA SER A 156 -14.30 -15.16 11.96
C SER A 156 -14.85 -16.49 12.48
N ALA A 157 -14.65 -17.58 11.73
CA ALA A 157 -15.03 -18.94 12.11
C ALA A 157 -13.88 -19.74 12.74
N ALA A 158 -12.69 -19.14 12.89
CA ALA A 158 -11.53 -19.83 13.43
C ALA A 158 -11.65 -20.04 14.96
N PRO A 159 -11.15 -21.15 15.49
CA PRO A 159 -11.12 -21.38 16.92
C PRO A 159 -10.18 -20.36 17.61
N ASP A 160 -10.45 -20.09 18.86
CA ASP A 160 -9.64 -19.21 19.70
C ASP A 160 -8.15 -19.57 19.66
N SER A 161 -7.31 -18.56 19.61
CA SER A 161 -5.87 -18.74 19.66
C SER A 161 -5.44 -19.25 21.04
N PRO A 162 -4.42 -20.13 21.13
CA PRO A 162 -3.79 -20.45 22.40
C PRO A 162 -3.35 -19.20 23.14
N GLY A 163 -3.30 -19.29 24.46
CA GLY A 163 -2.86 -18.18 25.30
C GLY A 163 -1.55 -17.55 24.87
N PRO A 164 -1.27 -16.30 25.25
CA PRO A 164 -0.11 -15.57 24.77
C PRO A 164 1.19 -16.13 25.35
N ILE A 165 2.25 -16.12 24.53
CA ILE A 165 3.62 -16.37 24.97
C ILE A 165 4.04 -15.18 25.84
N GLY A 166 4.37 -15.43 27.11
CA GLY A 166 4.69 -14.37 28.05
C GLY A 166 5.98 -13.59 27.68
N PRO A 167 6.13 -12.36 28.19
CA PRO A 167 7.34 -11.57 28.00
C PRO A 167 8.55 -12.20 28.71
N GLY A 168 9.76 -11.76 28.36
CA GLY A 168 10.99 -12.24 28.98
C GLY A 168 12.20 -12.05 28.07
N ALA A 169 13.36 -12.58 28.51
CA ALA A 169 14.58 -12.59 27.72
C ALA A 169 14.37 -13.28 26.36
N ALA A 170 15.16 -12.90 25.35
CA ALA A 170 15.14 -13.57 24.06
C ALA A 170 15.47 -15.07 24.22
N LEU A 171 14.73 -15.92 23.50
CA LEU A 171 14.96 -17.37 23.48
C LEU A 171 15.79 -17.76 22.26
N GLY A 172 16.56 -18.83 22.38
CA GLY A 172 17.36 -19.38 21.29
C GLY A 172 17.78 -20.84 21.56
N PRO A 173 18.60 -21.43 20.67
CA PRO A 173 19.07 -22.80 20.80
C PRO A 173 19.64 -23.13 22.19
N GLY A 174 19.20 -24.24 22.76
CA GLY A 174 19.59 -24.71 24.08
C GLY A 174 18.68 -24.26 25.23
N ASP A 175 17.85 -23.24 25.05
CA ASP A 175 16.89 -22.81 26.07
C ASP A 175 15.80 -23.86 26.32
N GLN A 176 15.21 -23.83 27.52
CA GLN A 176 14.13 -24.71 27.95
C GLN A 176 13.09 -23.96 28.78
N GLY A 177 11.93 -24.59 28.96
CA GLY A 177 10.90 -24.11 29.86
C GLY A 177 9.60 -23.69 29.16
N PRO A 178 8.60 -23.23 29.95
CA PRO A 178 7.22 -23.03 29.47
C PRO A 178 7.09 -22.10 28.25
N ARG A 179 7.97 -21.12 28.13
CA ARG A 179 7.96 -20.20 26.97
C ARG A 179 8.45 -20.89 25.71
N VAL A 180 9.43 -21.81 25.80
CA VAL A 180 9.87 -22.61 24.65
C VAL A 180 8.75 -23.56 24.21
N ASP A 181 8.06 -24.20 25.18
CA ASP A 181 6.91 -25.06 24.90
C ASP A 181 5.78 -24.30 24.19
N ALA A 182 5.50 -23.06 24.64
CA ALA A 182 4.51 -22.20 24.01
C ALA A 182 4.88 -21.80 22.58
N VAL A 183 6.15 -21.48 22.31
CA VAL A 183 6.65 -21.22 20.96
C VAL A 183 6.51 -22.44 20.05
N ARG A 184 6.86 -23.64 20.55
CA ARG A 184 6.70 -24.91 19.84
C ARG A 184 5.25 -25.15 19.45
N ALA A 185 4.34 -25.04 20.43
CA ALA A 185 2.91 -25.24 20.21
C ALA A 185 2.37 -24.26 19.17
N ARG A 186 2.77 -22.99 19.24
CA ARG A 186 2.34 -21.96 18.28
C ARG A 186 2.85 -22.25 16.87
N LEU A 187 4.13 -22.60 16.69
CA LEU A 187 4.70 -22.92 15.37
C LEU A 187 4.12 -24.23 14.81
N HIS A 188 3.77 -25.18 15.66
CA HIS A 188 3.05 -26.38 15.26
C HIS A 188 1.63 -26.06 14.76
N GLN A 189 0.86 -25.25 15.51
CA GLN A 189 -0.47 -24.77 15.11
C GLN A 189 -0.43 -24.04 13.76
N LEU A 190 0.63 -23.27 13.51
CA LEU A 190 0.84 -22.56 12.24
C LEU A 190 1.34 -23.48 11.10
N GLY A 191 1.45 -24.81 11.34
CA GLY A 191 1.93 -25.77 10.35
C GLY A 191 3.40 -25.65 9.98
N LEU A 192 4.19 -24.94 10.80
CA LEU A 192 5.62 -24.70 10.55
C LEU A 192 6.53 -25.70 11.28
N LEU A 193 6.02 -26.36 12.29
CA LEU A 193 6.68 -27.41 13.05
C LEU A 193 5.82 -28.68 13.01
N ALA A 194 6.40 -29.77 12.52
CA ALA A 194 5.64 -31.02 12.35
C ALA A 194 5.24 -31.68 13.68
N ASP A 195 6.15 -31.62 14.68
CA ASP A 195 5.94 -32.19 16.02
C ASP A 195 6.18 -31.10 17.08
N PRO A 196 5.19 -30.77 17.92
CA PRO A 196 5.37 -29.81 19.00
C PRO A 196 6.32 -30.32 20.09
N GLY A 197 6.65 -31.62 20.09
CA GLY A 197 7.46 -32.23 21.12
C GLY A 197 6.69 -32.44 22.45
N ARG A 198 7.41 -32.93 23.46
CA ARG A 198 6.89 -33.05 24.83
C ARG A 198 7.19 -31.77 25.62
N GLN A 199 6.43 -31.56 26.68
CA GLN A 199 6.64 -30.46 27.62
C GLN A 199 8.07 -30.49 28.20
N GLY A 200 8.71 -29.31 28.28
CA GLY A 200 10.09 -29.17 28.73
C GLY A 200 11.16 -29.53 27.66
N ALA A 201 10.75 -29.69 26.41
CA ALA A 201 11.69 -29.92 25.32
C ALA A 201 12.64 -28.74 25.12
N VAL A 202 13.86 -29.06 24.72
CA VAL A 202 14.91 -28.05 24.41
C VAL A 202 14.54 -27.26 23.14
N PHE A 203 14.96 -26.03 23.05
CA PHE A 203 15.00 -25.26 21.81
C PHE A 203 16.04 -25.91 20.89
N ASP A 204 15.61 -26.83 20.06
CA ASP A 204 16.42 -27.64 19.17
C ASP A 204 16.49 -27.04 17.74
N ALA A 205 17.29 -27.67 16.87
CA ALA A 205 17.48 -27.23 15.49
C ALA A 205 16.16 -27.31 14.66
N ALA A 206 15.21 -28.18 15.00
CA ALA A 206 13.92 -28.26 14.32
C ALA A 206 13.08 -27.03 14.65
N LEU A 207 13.05 -26.61 15.91
CA LEU A 207 12.39 -25.39 16.37
C LEU A 207 13.04 -24.13 15.77
N GLU A 208 14.37 -24.06 15.77
CA GLU A 208 15.13 -22.97 15.15
C GLU A 208 14.76 -22.81 13.66
N SER A 209 14.82 -23.92 12.93
CA SER A 209 14.46 -23.93 11.49
C SER A 209 13.02 -23.50 11.24
N ALA A 210 12.07 -23.94 12.09
CA ALA A 210 10.66 -23.54 12.00
C ALA A 210 10.50 -22.03 12.29
N LEU A 211 11.23 -21.52 13.26
CA LEU A 211 11.21 -20.12 13.64
C LEU A 211 11.81 -19.22 12.53
N VAL A 212 12.93 -19.61 11.95
CA VAL A 212 13.53 -18.91 10.79
C VAL A 212 12.53 -18.81 9.64
N ARG A 213 11.82 -19.90 9.33
CA ARG A 213 10.75 -19.89 8.31
C ARG A 213 9.60 -18.95 8.67
N PHE A 214 9.19 -18.95 9.95
CA PHE A 214 8.16 -18.02 10.44
C PHE A 214 8.60 -16.57 10.27
N GLN A 215 9.79 -16.24 10.76
CA GLN A 215 10.37 -14.89 10.67
C GLN A 215 10.48 -14.41 9.22
N ALA A 216 11.01 -15.26 8.33
CA ALA A 216 11.14 -14.95 6.91
C ALA A 216 9.78 -14.68 6.24
N ARG A 217 8.74 -15.51 6.56
CA ARG A 217 7.39 -15.32 6.02
C ARG A 217 6.72 -14.02 6.48
N ARG A 218 7.18 -13.46 7.61
CA ARG A 218 6.70 -12.20 8.20
C ARG A 218 7.57 -10.99 7.87
N ASN A 219 8.63 -11.17 7.09
CA ASN A 219 9.66 -10.17 6.81
C ASN A 219 10.33 -9.63 8.10
N LEU A 220 10.42 -10.46 9.14
CA LEU A 220 11.23 -10.20 10.32
C LEU A 220 12.68 -10.59 10.07
N THR A 221 13.60 -10.12 10.91
CA THR A 221 14.96 -10.63 10.91
C THR A 221 14.92 -12.13 11.21
N ALA A 222 15.33 -12.96 10.23
CA ALA A 222 15.26 -14.42 10.31
C ALA A 222 16.51 -14.99 10.98
N ASP A 223 16.73 -14.62 12.26
CA ASP A 223 17.90 -14.97 13.08
C ASP A 223 17.71 -16.24 13.94
N GLY A 224 16.54 -16.85 13.88
CA GLY A 224 16.18 -18.03 14.70
C GLY A 224 16.07 -17.74 16.20
N ARG A 225 15.95 -16.47 16.62
CA ARG A 225 15.80 -16.05 18.02
C ARG A 225 14.41 -15.46 18.27
N VAL A 226 13.85 -15.76 19.44
CA VAL A 226 12.54 -15.24 19.83
C VAL A 226 12.73 -13.94 20.62
N GLY A 227 12.93 -12.83 19.91
CA GLY A 227 12.93 -11.49 20.49
C GLY A 227 11.51 -10.94 20.68
N SER A 228 11.39 -9.70 21.18
CA SER A 228 10.08 -9.04 21.46
C SER A 228 9.19 -8.94 20.22
N THR A 229 9.74 -8.55 19.08
CA THR A 229 8.99 -8.44 17.81
C THR A 229 8.48 -9.81 17.35
N THR A 230 9.31 -10.85 17.47
CA THR A 230 8.93 -12.23 17.13
C THR A 230 7.82 -12.73 18.05
N ILE A 231 7.87 -12.42 19.36
CA ILE A 231 6.80 -12.75 20.33
C ILE A 231 5.51 -12.03 19.95
N ALA A 232 5.56 -10.75 19.64
CA ALA A 232 4.37 -9.98 19.23
C ALA A 232 3.71 -10.63 18.01
N GLU A 233 4.47 -11.00 16.99
CA GLU A 233 3.96 -11.66 15.78
C GLU A 233 3.45 -13.09 16.03
N LEU A 234 4.07 -13.85 16.93
CA LEU A 234 3.58 -15.18 17.35
C LEU A 234 2.29 -15.06 18.18
N ASN A 235 2.13 -14.00 18.94
CA ASN A 235 0.95 -13.74 19.76
C ASN A 235 -0.19 -13.08 18.99
N ALA A 236 0.02 -12.64 17.74
CA ALA A 236 -1.02 -12.04 16.94
C ALA A 236 -2.20 -13.00 16.76
N GLY A 237 -3.28 -12.72 17.51
CA GLY A 237 -4.52 -13.50 17.52
C GLY A 237 -5.44 -13.18 16.34
N ALA A 238 -6.64 -13.78 16.36
CA ALA A 238 -7.65 -13.58 15.32
C ALA A 238 -8.03 -12.09 15.19
N ASP A 239 -8.26 -11.39 16.30
CA ASP A 239 -8.64 -9.97 16.28
C ASP A 239 -7.59 -9.07 15.63
N GLN A 240 -6.30 -9.27 15.97
CA GLN A 240 -5.22 -8.52 15.36
C GLN A 240 -5.09 -8.82 13.86
N ARG A 241 -5.29 -10.08 13.45
CA ARG A 241 -5.27 -10.47 12.02
C ARG A 241 -6.50 -9.94 11.28
N ALA A 242 -7.67 -9.94 11.93
CA ALA A 242 -8.87 -9.31 11.39
C ALA A 242 -8.66 -7.80 11.19
N GLY A 243 -8.11 -7.10 12.18
CA GLY A 243 -7.73 -5.69 12.04
C GLY A 243 -6.76 -5.45 10.87
N GLN A 244 -5.74 -6.30 10.72
CA GLN A 244 -4.79 -6.22 9.61
C GLN A 244 -5.49 -6.46 8.26
N LEU A 245 -6.43 -7.41 8.16
CA LEU A 245 -7.22 -7.63 6.95
C LEU A 245 -8.12 -6.44 6.65
N ARG A 246 -8.83 -5.89 7.66
CA ARG A 246 -9.65 -4.68 7.53
C ARG A 246 -8.86 -3.49 6.97
N ALA A 247 -7.68 -3.23 7.52
CA ALA A 247 -6.79 -2.17 7.05
C ALA A 247 -6.36 -2.36 5.59
N ASN A 248 -6.12 -3.61 5.16
CA ASN A 248 -5.71 -3.89 3.79
C ASN A 248 -6.89 -3.89 2.80
N LEU A 249 -8.09 -4.30 3.21
CA LEU A 249 -9.31 -4.13 2.43
C LEU A 249 -9.61 -2.65 2.20
N GLU A 250 -9.43 -1.81 3.23
CA GLU A 250 -9.55 -0.36 3.10
C GLU A 250 -8.56 0.21 2.08
N ARG A 251 -7.27 -0.16 2.16
CA ARG A 251 -6.25 0.29 1.20
C ARG A 251 -6.56 -0.08 -0.24
N TRP A 252 -7.20 -1.23 -0.48
CA TRP A 252 -7.64 -1.61 -1.81
C TRP A 252 -8.74 -0.70 -2.36
N ARG A 253 -9.65 -0.20 -1.51
CA ARG A 253 -10.70 0.74 -1.92
C ARG A 253 -10.15 2.08 -2.39
N TRP A 254 -9.01 2.50 -1.87
CA TRP A 254 -8.34 3.74 -2.27
C TRP A 254 -7.68 3.67 -3.65
N LEU A 255 -7.42 2.47 -4.19
CA LEU A 255 -6.72 2.33 -5.45
C LEU A 255 -7.65 2.51 -6.65
N PRO A 256 -7.12 2.99 -7.80
CA PRO A 256 -7.84 2.93 -9.06
C PRO A 256 -8.35 1.52 -9.35
N ALA A 257 -9.49 1.42 -10.04
CA ALA A 257 -10.02 0.12 -10.46
C ALA A 257 -9.11 -0.59 -11.47
N ASP A 258 -8.35 0.18 -12.25
CA ASP A 258 -7.37 -0.30 -13.22
C ASP A 258 -6.01 0.33 -12.92
N LEU A 259 -5.01 -0.50 -12.67
CA LEU A 259 -3.62 -0.10 -12.45
C LEU A 259 -2.84 0.02 -13.78
N GLY A 260 -3.49 -0.26 -14.89
CA GLY A 260 -2.92 -0.27 -16.23
C GLY A 260 -2.58 -1.67 -16.73
N PRO A 261 -2.72 -1.93 -18.05
CA PRO A 261 -2.47 -3.25 -18.63
C PRO A 261 -1.01 -3.69 -18.50
N ARG A 262 -0.09 -2.72 -18.44
CA ARG A 262 1.34 -2.90 -18.18
C ARG A 262 1.77 -1.91 -17.11
N HIS A 263 2.17 -2.39 -15.94
CA HIS A 263 2.53 -1.54 -14.79
C HIS A 263 3.55 -2.20 -13.88
N ILE A 264 4.15 -1.41 -13.02
CA ILE A 264 5.01 -1.86 -11.92
C ILE A 264 4.29 -1.61 -10.60
N ARG A 265 4.22 -2.63 -9.76
CA ARG A 265 3.71 -2.56 -8.41
C ARG A 265 4.83 -2.84 -7.41
N VAL A 266 5.13 -1.89 -6.53
CA VAL A 266 6.06 -2.06 -5.41
C VAL A 266 5.25 -2.13 -4.14
N ASN A 267 5.33 -3.23 -3.41
CA ASN A 267 4.80 -3.31 -2.05
C ASN A 267 5.93 -3.05 -1.05
N ILE A 268 5.86 -1.91 -0.39
CA ILE A 268 6.86 -1.45 0.58
C ILE A 268 7.03 -2.47 1.71
N ALA A 269 5.93 -2.88 2.37
CA ALA A 269 6.00 -3.79 3.52
C ALA A 269 6.51 -5.19 3.16
N ASP A 270 6.23 -5.67 1.94
CA ASP A 270 6.68 -6.98 1.44
C ASP A 270 8.07 -6.94 0.81
N TYR A 271 8.69 -5.75 0.69
CA TYR A 271 9.98 -5.58 0.02
C TYR A 271 10.02 -6.21 -1.37
N ARG A 272 8.94 -6.04 -2.14
CA ARG A 272 8.70 -6.73 -3.38
C ARG A 272 8.27 -5.78 -4.48
N LEU A 273 8.88 -5.94 -5.65
CA LEU A 273 8.49 -5.31 -6.90
C LEU A 273 7.94 -6.38 -7.83
N GLU A 274 6.82 -6.11 -8.45
CA GLU A 274 6.21 -6.93 -9.50
C GLU A 274 6.01 -6.11 -10.76
N ALA A 275 6.45 -6.65 -11.88
CA ALA A 275 6.16 -6.11 -13.20
C ALA A 275 5.02 -6.91 -13.82
N TRP A 276 3.93 -6.23 -14.11
CA TRP A 276 2.68 -6.79 -14.59
C TRP A 276 2.48 -6.49 -16.07
N ALA A 277 1.99 -7.46 -16.84
CA ALA A 277 1.46 -7.27 -18.18
C ALA A 277 0.23 -8.14 -18.38
N ASP A 278 -0.81 -7.57 -18.99
CA ASP A 278 -2.06 -8.25 -19.35
C ASP A 278 -2.68 -9.08 -18.19
N GLY A 279 -2.69 -8.48 -16.99
CA GLY A 279 -3.24 -9.08 -15.78
C GLY A 279 -2.39 -10.20 -15.16
N ARG A 280 -1.11 -10.34 -15.56
CA ARG A 280 -0.19 -11.37 -15.05
C ARG A 280 1.12 -10.76 -14.56
N VAL A 281 1.67 -11.33 -13.50
CA VAL A 281 3.02 -11.02 -13.03
C VAL A 281 4.04 -11.68 -13.96
N GLU A 282 4.80 -10.89 -14.70
CA GLU A 282 5.86 -11.38 -15.57
C GLU A 282 7.22 -11.40 -14.90
N ARG A 283 7.47 -10.46 -13.98
CA ARG A 283 8.72 -10.36 -13.21
C ARG A 283 8.44 -10.10 -11.74
N VAL A 284 9.32 -10.61 -10.92
CA VAL A 284 9.31 -10.39 -9.47
C VAL A 284 10.73 -10.12 -9.03
N HIS A 285 10.93 -9.01 -8.34
CA HIS A 285 12.23 -8.63 -7.77
C HIS A 285 12.08 -8.32 -6.28
N GLN A 286 13.11 -8.66 -5.51
CA GLN A 286 13.24 -8.17 -4.15
C GLN A 286 13.63 -6.68 -4.17
N THR A 287 13.20 -5.94 -3.15
CA THR A 287 13.54 -4.53 -3.02
C THR A 287 14.10 -4.21 -1.64
N GLN A 288 14.88 -3.14 -1.57
CA GLN A 288 15.19 -2.45 -0.33
C GLN A 288 14.47 -1.10 -0.36
N ILE A 289 13.84 -0.75 0.76
CA ILE A 289 13.02 0.46 0.92
C ILE A 289 13.62 1.40 1.95
N GLY A 290 13.01 2.58 2.14
CA GLY A 290 13.43 3.56 3.12
C GLY A 290 13.40 3.06 4.55
N LYS A 291 14.33 3.58 5.37
CA LYS A 291 14.32 3.40 6.83
C LYS A 291 13.06 4.02 7.44
N THR A 292 12.68 3.59 8.63
CA THR A 292 11.49 4.11 9.31
C THR A 292 11.47 5.64 9.47
N TYR A 293 12.62 6.26 9.70
CA TYR A 293 12.78 7.72 9.79
C TYR A 293 12.99 8.43 8.44
N ALA A 294 13.09 7.68 7.34
CA ALA A 294 13.22 8.15 5.97
C ALA A 294 12.41 7.23 5.06
N SER A 295 11.12 7.07 5.41
CA SER A 295 10.22 6.10 4.82
C SER A 295 9.99 6.34 3.33
N THR A 296 9.80 5.27 2.58
CA THR A 296 9.31 5.35 1.20
C THR A 296 7.84 5.79 1.22
N PRO A 297 7.47 6.88 0.53
CA PRO A 297 6.09 7.34 0.46
C PRO A 297 5.23 6.42 -0.42
N VAL A 298 3.91 6.50 -0.24
CA VAL A 298 2.91 5.81 -1.07
C VAL A 298 2.41 6.75 -2.15
N PHE A 299 2.64 6.40 -3.41
CA PHE A 299 2.22 7.22 -4.54
C PHE A 299 2.20 6.42 -5.85
N SER A 300 1.60 6.98 -6.87
CA SER A 300 1.61 6.44 -8.24
C SER A 300 2.05 7.50 -9.22
N GLU A 301 2.96 7.13 -10.12
CA GLU A 301 3.48 8.00 -11.17
C GLU A 301 3.84 7.18 -12.41
N ALA A 302 4.09 7.86 -13.52
CA ALA A 302 4.45 7.22 -14.78
C ALA A 302 5.97 7.22 -14.99
N MET A 303 6.58 6.04 -15.13
CA MET A 303 7.98 5.90 -15.53
C MET A 303 8.14 6.39 -16.97
N SER A 304 9.07 7.30 -17.16
CA SER A 304 9.31 7.97 -18.43
C SER A 304 10.75 7.88 -18.95
N ILE A 305 11.69 7.43 -18.10
CA ILE A 305 13.12 7.40 -18.46
C ILE A 305 13.78 6.20 -17.77
N VAL A 306 14.61 5.49 -18.55
CA VAL A 306 15.63 4.56 -18.04
C VAL A 306 17.00 5.20 -18.27
N GLU A 307 17.80 5.34 -17.22
CA GLU A 307 19.15 5.90 -17.31
C GLU A 307 20.17 4.84 -16.91
N ILE A 308 20.90 4.30 -17.88
CA ILE A 308 21.96 3.31 -17.74
C ILE A 308 23.25 4.06 -17.40
N HIS A 309 24.09 3.52 -16.50
CA HIS A 309 25.31 4.13 -15.96
C HIS A 309 25.08 5.59 -15.53
N PRO A 310 24.16 5.84 -14.54
CA PRO A 310 23.75 7.18 -14.19
C PRO A 310 24.82 7.94 -13.41
N TRP A 311 24.89 9.24 -13.63
CA TRP A 311 25.45 10.16 -12.64
C TRP A 311 24.49 10.27 -11.45
N TRP A 312 25.02 10.24 -10.25
CA TRP A 312 24.23 10.51 -9.06
C TRP A 312 24.35 11.96 -8.61
N TYR A 313 23.29 12.71 -8.77
CA TYR A 313 23.17 14.06 -8.23
C TYR A 313 22.69 13.97 -6.78
N THR A 314 23.60 14.16 -5.81
CA THR A 314 23.26 13.92 -4.41
C THR A 314 22.18 14.90 -3.92
N PRO A 315 21.17 14.44 -3.15
CA PRO A 315 20.34 15.33 -2.36
C PRO A 315 21.17 16.17 -1.40
N THR A 316 20.76 17.41 -1.13
CA THR A 316 21.54 18.35 -0.28
C THR A 316 21.92 17.75 1.05
N SER A 317 20.98 17.05 1.73
CA SER A 317 21.21 16.40 3.02
C SER A 317 22.33 15.35 2.96
N LEU A 318 22.37 14.53 1.93
CA LEU A 318 23.42 13.51 1.75
C LEU A 318 24.74 14.11 1.23
N GLY A 319 24.65 15.13 0.40
CA GLY A 319 25.79 15.83 -0.18
C GLY A 319 26.64 16.59 0.85
N GLN A 320 26.03 17.11 1.91
CA GLN A 320 26.74 17.87 2.96
C GLN A 320 27.89 17.10 3.61
N ARG A 321 27.74 15.78 3.81
CA ARG A 321 28.82 14.93 4.31
C ARG A 321 30.02 14.95 3.36
N TRP A 322 29.78 14.86 2.06
CA TRP A 322 30.81 14.87 1.05
C TRP A 322 31.43 16.26 0.85
N VAL A 323 30.67 17.33 1.01
CA VAL A 323 31.24 18.71 1.05
C VAL A 323 32.27 18.82 2.18
N ARG A 324 31.99 18.30 3.36
CA ARG A 324 32.96 18.26 4.46
C ARG A 324 34.18 17.41 4.11
N THR A 325 33.98 16.26 3.48
CA THR A 325 35.09 15.39 3.04
C THR A 325 35.95 16.10 1.99
N PHE A 326 35.35 16.80 1.03
CA PHE A 326 36.10 17.59 0.06
C PHE A 326 36.97 18.68 0.69
N ARG A 327 36.50 19.29 1.78
CA ARG A 327 37.30 20.28 2.53
C ARG A 327 38.46 19.68 3.28
N SER A 328 38.32 18.49 3.83
CA SER A 328 39.35 17.86 4.69
C SER A 328 40.24 16.88 3.95
N ASN A 329 39.72 16.13 3.00
CA ASN A 329 40.44 15.13 2.23
C ASN A 329 39.85 15.00 0.80
N PRO A 330 40.11 15.97 -0.10
CA PRO A 330 39.58 15.95 -1.44
C PRO A 330 40.03 14.73 -2.25
N ALA A 331 41.26 14.25 -2.05
CA ALA A 331 41.80 13.08 -2.74
C ALA A 331 40.95 11.83 -2.47
N TYR A 332 40.49 11.64 -1.25
CA TYR A 332 39.62 10.55 -0.88
C TYR A 332 38.24 10.70 -1.56
N ALA A 333 37.67 11.90 -1.56
CA ALA A 333 36.39 12.12 -2.23
C ALA A 333 36.46 11.79 -3.73
N TYR A 334 37.50 12.23 -4.42
CA TYR A 334 37.74 11.91 -5.83
C TYR A 334 37.96 10.41 -6.05
N SER A 335 38.72 9.71 -5.18
CA SER A 335 38.91 8.27 -5.29
C SER A 335 37.62 7.45 -5.15
N GLN A 336 36.59 8.04 -4.55
CA GLN A 336 35.23 7.47 -4.46
C GLN A 336 34.31 7.91 -5.63
N GLY A 337 34.86 8.55 -6.68
CA GLY A 337 34.12 9.00 -7.83
C GLY A 337 33.24 10.23 -7.61
N TYR A 338 33.46 10.97 -6.51
CA TYR A 338 32.69 12.19 -6.24
C TYR A 338 33.35 13.41 -6.86
N HIS A 339 32.49 14.35 -7.33
CA HIS A 339 32.89 15.62 -7.91
C HIS A 339 32.06 16.77 -7.32
N LEU A 340 32.61 17.98 -7.35
CA LEU A 340 31.89 19.19 -6.99
C LEU A 340 31.38 19.88 -8.24
N VAL A 341 30.14 20.31 -8.17
CA VAL A 341 29.51 21.19 -9.17
C VAL A 341 29.17 22.50 -8.50
N ASP A 342 29.65 23.59 -9.06
CA ASP A 342 29.27 24.94 -8.67
C ASP A 342 27.83 25.21 -9.16
N LEU A 343 26.96 25.60 -8.24
CA LEU A 343 25.53 25.81 -8.57
C LEU A 343 25.26 27.10 -9.32
N ASP A 344 26.19 28.06 -9.29
CA ASP A 344 26.02 29.34 -9.96
C ASP A 344 26.47 29.25 -11.43
N THR A 345 27.52 28.47 -11.71
CA THR A 345 28.02 28.27 -13.08
C THR A 345 27.52 26.99 -13.73
N GLY A 346 27.03 26.02 -12.95
CA GLY A 346 26.65 24.66 -13.39
C GLY A 346 27.85 23.77 -13.79
N GLY A 347 29.09 24.27 -13.64
CA GLY A 347 30.32 23.57 -14.03
C GLY A 347 30.93 22.76 -12.90
N GLN A 348 31.69 21.70 -13.24
CA GLN A 348 32.52 21.00 -12.27
C GLN A 348 33.69 21.89 -11.85
N VAL A 349 33.98 21.89 -10.54
CA VAL A 349 35.07 22.65 -9.95
C VAL A 349 36.00 21.78 -9.14
N SER A 350 37.27 22.11 -9.14
CA SER A 350 38.26 21.41 -8.28
C SER A 350 38.08 21.83 -6.82
N ALA A 351 38.06 20.86 -5.90
CA ALA A 351 38.02 21.12 -4.47
C ALA A 351 39.26 21.90 -3.97
N TYR A 352 40.37 21.86 -4.71
CA TYR A 352 41.62 22.56 -4.36
C TYR A 352 41.57 24.05 -4.72
N THR A 353 40.65 24.46 -5.63
CA THR A 353 40.49 25.85 -6.10
C THR A 353 39.11 26.42 -5.85
N ALA A 354 38.23 25.65 -5.19
CA ALA A 354 36.85 26.06 -4.89
C ALA A 354 36.82 27.24 -3.91
N ASP A 355 35.96 28.20 -4.16
CA ASP A 355 35.63 29.27 -3.21
C ASP A 355 34.72 28.73 -2.10
N TRP A 356 35.32 28.17 -1.06
CA TRP A 356 34.58 27.61 0.07
C TRP A 356 33.84 28.63 0.95
N ALA A 357 34.15 29.94 0.77
CA ALA A 357 33.53 30.99 1.58
C ALA A 357 32.22 31.50 0.94
N GLY A 358 32.20 31.65 -0.37
CA GLY A 358 31.05 32.22 -1.10
C GLY A 358 30.37 31.22 -2.05
N GLY A 359 31.06 30.15 -2.45
CA GLY A 359 30.54 29.21 -3.43
C GLY A 359 29.43 28.29 -2.91
N ARG A 360 28.44 28.02 -3.75
CA ARG A 360 27.38 27.06 -3.51
C ARG A 360 27.63 25.80 -4.31
N PHE A 361 27.82 24.67 -3.64
CA PHE A 361 28.24 23.44 -4.29
C PHE A 361 27.20 22.31 -4.14
N ARG A 362 27.04 21.57 -5.24
CA ARG A 362 26.39 20.24 -5.25
C ARG A 362 27.47 19.19 -5.41
N VAL A 363 27.32 18.10 -4.72
CA VAL A 363 28.16 16.91 -4.93
C VAL A 363 27.44 15.99 -5.92
N ILE A 364 28.20 15.48 -6.89
CA ILE A 364 27.74 14.43 -7.80
C ILE A 364 28.70 13.25 -7.74
N GLN A 365 28.24 12.06 -8.10
CA GLN A 365 29.09 10.88 -8.21
C GLN A 365 29.03 10.35 -9.64
N GLU A 366 30.20 10.06 -10.20
CA GLU A 366 30.35 9.53 -11.56
C GLU A 366 29.84 8.09 -11.66
N PRO A 367 29.47 7.60 -12.86
CA PRO A 367 29.19 6.20 -13.11
C PRO A 367 30.38 5.31 -12.74
N GLY A 368 30.10 4.15 -12.19
CA GLY A 368 31.14 3.18 -11.81
C GLY A 368 30.66 2.19 -10.76
N PRO A 369 31.51 1.19 -10.39
CA PRO A 369 31.13 0.12 -9.48
C PRO A 369 30.74 0.59 -8.08
N GLY A 370 31.23 1.77 -7.64
CA GLY A 370 30.91 2.37 -6.36
C GLY A 370 29.77 3.39 -6.38
N ASN A 371 29.13 3.63 -7.54
CA ASN A 371 28.06 4.59 -7.64
C ASN A 371 26.85 4.15 -6.79
N ALA A 372 26.33 5.04 -5.96
CA ALA A 372 25.22 4.71 -5.07
C ALA A 372 23.93 4.33 -5.80
N MET A 373 23.78 4.74 -7.08
CA MET A 373 22.65 4.37 -7.93
C MET A 373 22.88 3.07 -8.71
N GLY A 374 24.04 2.42 -8.52
CA GLY A 374 24.44 1.25 -9.30
C GLY A 374 24.53 1.55 -10.79
N GLU A 375 24.16 0.60 -11.63
CA GLU A 375 24.30 0.67 -13.08
C GLU A 375 23.06 1.22 -13.81
N VAL A 376 21.92 1.37 -13.12
CA VAL A 376 20.69 1.88 -13.74
C VAL A 376 19.77 2.52 -12.73
N LYS A 377 19.04 3.56 -13.19
CA LYS A 377 17.88 4.10 -12.49
C LYS A 377 16.69 4.28 -13.44
N PHE A 378 15.50 4.07 -12.89
CA PHE A 378 14.21 4.17 -13.52
C PHE A 378 13.51 5.41 -12.96
N LEU A 379 13.25 6.39 -13.81
CA LEU A 379 12.78 7.70 -13.42
C LEU A 379 11.30 7.87 -13.74
N PHE A 380 10.53 8.19 -12.73
CA PHE A 380 9.15 8.62 -12.77
C PHE A 380 9.04 9.94 -12.00
N PRO A 381 8.91 11.10 -12.67
CA PRO A 381 8.91 12.39 -12.01
C PRO A 381 7.84 12.47 -10.93
N ASN A 382 8.24 12.81 -9.70
CA ASN A 382 7.36 12.92 -8.54
C ASN A 382 7.89 13.97 -7.56
N ARG A 383 7.03 14.45 -6.66
CA ARG A 383 7.38 15.47 -5.66
C ARG A 383 8.31 14.97 -4.55
N HIS A 384 8.42 13.64 -4.38
CA HIS A 384 9.19 13.01 -3.30
C HIS A 384 10.66 12.78 -3.67
N ASN A 385 11.04 12.98 -4.93
CA ASN A 385 12.36 12.62 -5.47
C ASN A 385 12.73 11.15 -5.25
N VAL A 386 11.75 10.27 -5.29
CA VAL A 386 11.92 8.81 -5.19
C VAL A 386 11.99 8.22 -6.59
N TYR A 387 12.86 7.23 -6.76
CA TYR A 387 12.98 6.44 -7.99
C TYR A 387 13.36 5.00 -7.66
N ILE A 388 13.21 4.11 -8.64
CA ILE A 388 13.73 2.74 -8.57
C ILE A 388 15.15 2.75 -9.14
N HIS A 389 16.11 2.10 -8.48
CA HIS A 389 17.48 2.06 -8.94
C HIS A 389 18.25 0.81 -8.48
N ASP A 390 19.38 0.57 -9.09
CA ASP A 390 20.34 -0.43 -8.66
C ASP A 390 21.13 0.03 -7.42
N THR A 391 21.95 -0.85 -6.88
CA THR A 391 22.82 -0.57 -5.74
C THR A 391 24.10 -1.40 -5.81
N PRO A 392 25.26 -0.85 -5.40
CA PRO A 392 26.47 -1.64 -5.21
C PRO A 392 26.41 -2.59 -4.00
N HIS A 393 25.47 -2.35 -3.07
CA HIS A 393 25.29 -3.14 -1.84
C HIS A 393 24.22 -4.22 -2.03
N ARG A 394 24.56 -5.26 -2.80
CA ARG A 394 23.61 -6.32 -3.18
C ARG A 394 23.42 -7.38 -2.09
N ASP A 395 24.33 -7.50 -1.14
CA ASP A 395 24.24 -8.38 0.01
C ASP A 395 23.01 -8.12 0.90
N GLY A 396 22.53 -6.87 0.93
CA GLY A 396 21.33 -6.50 1.63
C GLY A 396 20.04 -7.19 1.15
N PHE A 397 20.00 -7.69 -0.10
CA PHE A 397 18.83 -8.44 -0.59
C PHE A 397 18.70 -9.83 0.03
N ALA A 398 19.79 -10.41 0.55
CA ALA A 398 19.74 -11.67 1.27
C ALA A 398 19.08 -11.57 2.65
N LEU A 399 18.89 -10.35 3.16
CA LEU A 399 18.24 -10.12 4.44
C LEU A 399 16.72 -10.20 4.31
N SER A 400 16.06 -10.74 5.34
CA SER A 400 14.59 -10.75 5.41
C SER A 400 14.02 -9.35 5.64
N ARG A 401 14.71 -8.52 6.43
CA ARG A 401 14.35 -7.11 6.66
C ARG A 401 15.23 -6.20 5.80
N ARG A 402 14.59 -5.37 4.97
CA ARG A 402 15.26 -4.60 3.92
C ARG A 402 14.87 -3.11 3.90
N ASP A 403 14.63 -2.52 5.07
CA ASP A 403 14.35 -1.09 5.27
C ASP A 403 15.65 -0.32 5.56
N ASP A 404 16.53 -0.20 4.54
CA ASP A 404 17.86 0.38 4.71
C ASP A 404 18.21 1.53 3.74
N SER A 405 17.30 1.95 2.86
CA SER A 405 17.52 3.07 1.96
C SER A 405 17.18 4.43 2.62
N SER A 406 17.41 5.51 1.90
CA SER A 406 16.99 6.86 2.29
C SER A 406 15.68 7.28 1.61
N GLY A 407 14.78 6.34 1.34
CA GLY A 407 13.47 6.56 0.75
C GLY A 407 13.29 6.01 -0.68
N CYS A 408 14.36 5.92 -1.48
CA CYS A 408 14.30 5.30 -2.81
C CYS A 408 14.15 3.78 -2.73
N VAL A 409 13.66 3.19 -3.82
CA VAL A 409 13.49 1.74 -3.95
C VAL A 409 14.69 1.16 -4.69
N ARG A 410 15.50 0.33 -4.00
CA ARG A 410 16.55 -0.44 -4.66
C ARG A 410 16.00 -1.77 -5.13
N VAL A 411 16.38 -2.22 -6.32
CA VAL A 411 15.89 -3.46 -6.94
C VAL A 411 17.01 -4.49 -7.10
N GLU A 412 16.73 -5.76 -6.84
CA GLU A 412 17.72 -6.86 -6.78
C GLU A 412 18.34 -7.18 -8.14
N ASP A 413 17.53 -7.38 -9.18
CA ASP A 413 17.98 -7.64 -10.55
C ASP A 413 17.55 -6.49 -11.48
N PRO A 414 18.31 -5.39 -11.47
CA PRO A 414 17.94 -4.20 -12.24
C PRO A 414 18.11 -4.40 -13.76
N HIS A 415 18.98 -5.33 -14.19
CA HIS A 415 19.17 -5.62 -15.59
C HIS A 415 17.96 -6.34 -16.20
N ASP A 416 17.38 -7.32 -15.49
CA ASP A 416 16.16 -8.00 -15.93
C ASP A 416 14.99 -7.02 -15.97
N LEU A 417 14.86 -6.15 -14.95
CA LEU A 417 13.85 -5.08 -14.96
C LEU A 417 14.05 -4.13 -16.15
N ALA A 418 15.29 -3.72 -16.44
CA ALA A 418 15.59 -2.86 -17.59
C ALA A 418 15.25 -3.53 -18.93
N ILE A 419 15.52 -4.83 -19.07
CA ILE A 419 15.11 -5.62 -20.24
C ILE A 419 13.58 -5.59 -20.37
N TRP A 420 12.85 -5.85 -19.28
CA TRP A 420 11.39 -5.86 -19.30
C TRP A 420 10.83 -4.48 -19.67
N VAL A 421 11.35 -3.40 -19.10
CA VAL A 421 10.92 -2.03 -19.39
C VAL A 421 11.20 -1.65 -20.85
N LEU A 422 12.42 -1.87 -21.33
CA LEU A 422 12.87 -1.43 -22.66
C LEU A 422 12.36 -2.31 -23.80
N GLN A 423 11.91 -3.53 -23.51
CA GLN A 423 11.27 -4.40 -24.50
C GLN A 423 10.00 -3.75 -25.08
N ALA A 424 9.26 -2.98 -24.29
CA ALA A 424 8.10 -2.20 -24.76
C ALA A 424 8.48 -1.07 -25.73
N GLU A 425 9.76 -0.66 -25.73
CA GLU A 425 10.35 0.33 -26.64
C GLU A 425 11.02 -0.33 -27.87
N GLY A 426 10.84 -1.64 -28.06
CA GLY A 426 11.39 -2.40 -29.19
C GLY A 426 12.85 -2.84 -29.02
N TRP A 427 13.44 -2.69 -27.81
CA TRP A 427 14.80 -3.17 -27.56
C TRP A 427 14.82 -4.67 -27.34
N SER A 428 15.75 -5.36 -28.00
CA SER A 428 16.04 -6.75 -27.69
C SER A 428 16.83 -6.87 -26.36
N PRO A 429 16.77 -8.00 -25.68
CA PRO A 429 17.61 -8.25 -24.50
C PRO A 429 19.12 -8.13 -24.78
N ALA A 430 19.56 -8.40 -26.02
CA ALA A 430 20.95 -8.27 -26.44
C ALA A 430 21.39 -6.79 -26.50
N GLU A 431 20.54 -5.90 -27.04
CA GLU A 431 20.80 -4.47 -27.10
C GLU A 431 20.87 -3.84 -25.71
N VAL A 432 19.98 -4.28 -24.79
CA VAL A 432 20.02 -3.81 -23.40
C VAL A 432 21.34 -4.24 -22.74
N ARG A 433 21.73 -5.51 -22.86
CA ARG A 433 23.02 -5.99 -22.32
C ARG A 433 24.21 -5.28 -22.93
N ALA A 434 24.20 -5.00 -24.25
CA ALA A 434 25.25 -4.24 -24.90
C ALA A 434 25.35 -2.78 -24.37
N ALA A 435 24.23 -2.16 -24.07
CA ALA A 435 24.20 -0.82 -23.46
C ALA A 435 24.83 -0.80 -22.05
N PHE A 436 24.60 -1.83 -21.24
CA PHE A 436 25.30 -1.99 -19.96
C PHE A 436 26.80 -2.25 -20.14
N ALA A 437 27.16 -3.13 -21.06
CA ALA A 437 28.58 -3.44 -21.34
C ALA A 437 29.38 -2.26 -21.89
N ALA A 438 28.72 -1.28 -22.51
CA ALA A 438 29.37 -0.08 -23.04
C ALA A 438 29.94 0.86 -21.95
N GLY A 439 29.47 0.78 -20.71
CA GLY A 439 30.00 1.52 -19.56
C GLY A 439 29.79 3.04 -19.57
N ASN A 440 29.09 3.57 -20.56
CA ASN A 440 28.82 5.02 -20.69
C ASN A 440 27.36 5.35 -20.33
N THR A 441 27.15 6.55 -19.82
CA THR A 441 25.81 7.02 -19.49
C THR A 441 24.93 7.05 -20.73
N ARG A 442 23.80 6.34 -20.66
CA ARG A 442 22.78 6.32 -21.71
C ARG A 442 21.41 6.59 -21.12
N ARG A 443 20.73 7.61 -21.60
CA ARG A 443 19.41 8.01 -21.17
C ARG A 443 18.39 7.66 -22.25
N VAL A 444 17.45 6.75 -21.93
CA VAL A 444 16.40 6.30 -22.84
C VAL A 444 15.07 6.90 -22.36
N ARG A 445 14.43 7.73 -23.19
CA ARG A 445 13.06 8.18 -22.98
C ARG A 445 12.11 7.10 -23.45
N LEU A 446 11.14 6.75 -22.61
CA LEU A 446 10.07 5.82 -22.96
C LEU A 446 9.01 6.56 -23.77
N GLN A 447 8.58 5.98 -24.88
CA GLN A 447 7.41 6.42 -25.64
C GLN A 447 6.14 5.88 -24.98
N ASN A 448 6.22 4.64 -24.46
CA ASN A 448 5.16 3.98 -23.75
C ASN A 448 5.42 4.13 -22.24
N LEU A 449 4.78 5.11 -21.62
CA LEU A 449 4.93 5.34 -20.19
C LEU A 449 4.40 4.13 -19.39
N ILE A 450 5.13 3.74 -18.36
CA ILE A 450 4.76 2.61 -17.51
C ILE A 450 4.30 3.13 -16.16
N PRO A 451 3.03 2.91 -15.75
CA PRO A 451 2.56 3.23 -14.41
C PRO A 451 3.40 2.51 -13.35
N VAL A 452 3.84 3.24 -12.34
CA VAL A 452 4.55 2.72 -11.16
C VAL A 452 3.71 3.07 -9.94
N HIS A 453 3.28 2.04 -9.23
CA HIS A 453 2.49 2.13 -8.02
C HIS A 453 3.34 1.71 -6.83
N ILE A 454 3.74 2.66 -6.00
CA ILE A 454 4.43 2.40 -4.73
C ILE A 454 3.35 2.31 -3.66
N LEU A 455 3.13 1.12 -3.13
CA LEU A 455 1.99 0.75 -2.28
C LEU A 455 2.45 0.21 -0.93
N TYR A 456 1.52 0.11 0.02
CA TYR A 456 1.79 -0.41 1.35
C TYR A 456 0.71 -1.41 1.77
N PHE A 457 1.00 -2.71 1.64
CA PHE A 457 0.11 -3.79 2.04
C PHE A 457 0.81 -4.73 3.00
N THR A 458 0.17 -4.99 4.14
CA THR A 458 0.66 -5.86 5.22
C THR A 458 -0.07 -7.22 5.24
N ALA A 459 -1.13 -7.37 4.46
CA ALA A 459 -1.74 -8.64 4.10
C ALA A 459 -1.75 -8.76 2.57
N VAL A 460 -1.15 -9.80 2.05
CA VAL A 460 -0.92 -10.03 0.62
C VAL A 460 -1.28 -11.47 0.24
N THR A 461 -1.53 -11.71 -1.03
CA THR A 461 -1.73 -13.06 -1.55
C THR A 461 -0.42 -13.65 -2.08
N ASP A 462 -0.23 -14.92 -1.91
CA ASP A 462 0.81 -15.67 -2.60
C ASP A 462 0.34 -16.14 -4.00
N ARG A 463 1.21 -16.83 -4.72
CA ARG A 463 0.89 -17.33 -6.07
C ARG A 463 -0.25 -18.37 -6.10
N LEU A 464 -0.61 -18.94 -4.97
CA LEU A 464 -1.71 -19.89 -4.81
C LEU A 464 -2.99 -19.22 -4.30
N GLY A 465 -2.97 -17.90 -4.11
CA GLY A 465 -4.09 -17.13 -3.57
C GLY A 465 -4.22 -17.20 -2.04
N ALA A 466 -3.29 -17.87 -1.34
CA ALA A 466 -3.32 -17.90 0.11
C ALA A 466 -2.82 -16.57 0.71
N VAL A 467 -3.54 -16.08 1.72
CA VAL A 467 -3.19 -14.83 2.39
C VAL A 467 -1.97 -15.03 3.29
N ARG A 468 -1.03 -14.13 3.16
CA ARG A 468 0.18 -14.02 3.95
C ARG A 468 0.20 -12.67 4.66
N PHE A 469 0.39 -12.69 5.96
CA PHE A 469 0.54 -11.49 6.77
C PHE A 469 2.00 -11.07 6.82
N ILE A 470 2.26 -9.79 6.69
CA ILE A 470 3.58 -9.17 6.66
C ILE A 470 3.71 -8.26 7.89
N PHE A 471 4.91 -8.16 8.44
CA PHE A 471 5.20 -7.22 9.51
C PHE A 471 4.98 -5.76 9.05
N ASP A 472 4.27 -5.00 9.85
CA ASP A 472 3.96 -3.59 9.58
C ASP A 472 5.19 -2.71 9.91
N VAL A 473 6.14 -2.66 8.97
CA VAL A 473 7.46 -2.03 9.15
C VAL A 473 7.41 -0.54 9.48
N TYR A 474 6.35 0.16 9.04
CA TYR A 474 6.15 1.60 9.28
C TYR A 474 5.02 1.91 10.27
N GLU A 475 4.47 0.89 10.93
CA GLU A 475 3.41 1.03 11.95
C GLU A 475 2.19 1.81 11.43
N ARG A 476 1.77 1.51 10.18
CA ARG A 476 0.64 2.20 9.52
C ARG A 476 -0.70 1.52 9.75
N ASP A 477 -0.73 0.23 10.14
CA ASP A 477 -1.98 -0.52 10.32
C ASP A 477 -2.77 0.00 11.52
N SER A 478 -2.12 0.19 12.67
CA SER A 478 -2.80 0.64 13.89
C SER A 478 -3.52 1.97 13.69
N ARG A 479 -2.86 2.94 13.05
CA ARG A 479 -3.47 4.26 12.77
C ARG A 479 -4.68 4.15 11.86
N LEU A 480 -4.64 3.24 10.89
CA LEU A 480 -5.77 3.03 9.98
C LEU A 480 -6.91 2.30 10.69
N ILE A 481 -6.60 1.29 11.50
CA ILE A 481 -7.60 0.57 12.31
C ILE A 481 -8.28 1.55 13.28
N ASP A 482 -7.50 2.35 14.02
CA ASP A 482 -8.01 3.38 14.91
C ASP A 482 -8.92 4.39 14.19
N ALA A 483 -8.57 4.76 12.95
CA ALA A 483 -9.38 5.66 12.13
C ALA A 483 -10.68 5.01 11.66
N LEU A 484 -10.63 3.73 11.25
CA LEU A 484 -11.82 2.96 10.88
C LEU A 484 -12.81 2.82 12.05
N ASP A 485 -12.28 2.62 13.26
CA ASP A 485 -13.09 2.45 14.48
C ASP A 485 -13.55 3.79 15.09
N ALA A 486 -12.91 4.90 14.76
CA ALA A 486 -13.19 6.22 15.34
C ALA A 486 -14.21 7.06 14.55
N ILE A 487 -14.58 6.65 13.32
CA ILE A 487 -15.51 7.43 12.51
C ILE A 487 -16.93 7.28 13.07
N PRO A 488 -17.51 8.35 13.67
CA PRO A 488 -18.88 8.29 14.15
C PRO A 488 -19.84 8.11 12.98
N LEU A 489 -20.99 7.47 13.25
CA LEU A 489 -22.13 7.42 12.32
C LEU A 489 -22.33 8.78 11.63
N PRO A 490 -22.59 8.83 10.33
CA PRO A 490 -22.94 10.07 9.66
C PRO A 490 -24.10 10.72 10.39
N ALA A 491 -23.89 11.96 10.85
CA ALA A 491 -24.82 12.71 11.70
C ALA A 491 -26.18 13.05 11.02
N ASN A 492 -26.49 12.44 9.89
CA ASN A 492 -27.70 12.70 9.11
C ASN A 492 -28.93 11.97 9.64
N ALA A 493 -28.79 10.92 10.44
CA ALA A 493 -29.95 10.26 11.06
C ALA A 493 -30.49 11.00 12.29
N ALA A 494 -29.72 11.88 12.93
CA ALA A 494 -30.13 12.56 14.17
C ALA A 494 -30.51 14.04 14.00
N ARG A 495 -30.24 14.68 12.85
CA ARG A 495 -30.55 16.11 12.64
C ARG A 495 -31.91 16.37 12.01
N ASP A 496 -32.46 15.45 11.24
CA ASP A 496 -33.77 15.63 10.62
C ASP A 496 -34.94 15.33 11.57
N ALA A 497 -34.70 14.60 12.68
CA ALA A 497 -35.73 14.36 13.69
C ALA A 497 -35.92 15.54 14.67
N GLN A 498 -35.00 16.49 14.74
CA GLN A 498 -35.12 17.68 15.63
C GLN A 498 -35.47 18.98 14.91
N GLY A 499 -35.46 19.01 13.57
CA GLY A 499 -35.79 20.18 12.75
C GLY A 499 -37.27 20.32 12.35
N ALA A 500 -38.08 19.31 12.58
CA ALA A 500 -39.51 19.30 12.20
C ALA A 500 -40.48 19.81 13.29
N GLY A 501 -39.94 20.39 14.36
CA GLY A 501 -40.75 20.84 15.51
C GLY A 501 -40.77 22.33 15.77
N ALA A 502 -40.39 23.19 14.80
CA ALA A 502 -40.54 24.65 14.97
C ALA A 502 -40.66 25.35 13.61
N LEU A 503 -41.87 25.42 13.09
CA LEU A 503 -42.46 26.56 12.40
C LEU A 503 -43.93 26.22 12.04
#